data_fab4da2e2e4c82e52b18597b9903a4fc
#
_entry.id   fab4da2e2e4c82e52b18597b9903a4fc
#
_cell.length_a   1.000
_cell.length_b   1.000
_cell.length_c   1.000
_cell.angle_alpha   90.00
_cell.angle_beta   90.00
_cell.angle_gamma   90.00
#
_symmetry.space_group_name_H-M   'P 1'
#
loop_
_entity.id
_entity.type
_entity.pdbx_description
1 polymer ?
#
loop_
_entity_poly.entity_id
_entity_poly.type
_entity_poly.pdbx_seq_one_letter_code
_entity_poly.pdbx_strand_id
1 'polypeptide(L)'
;ITMGYKLSKRSLSRLEGVDERLIGIVKYAIGVTKQDFSVICGLRTIDEQRSLVAKGASQTMKSKHIDGNAVDLMAYCDGGRWELNLYDEIADAMKEGAEAVGAKLRWGAAWTIDDLGAWEGSAENAMN
;
A
#
# COMPACT_ATOMS: atom_id res chain seq x y z
N ILE A 1 -14.28 2.08 22.65
CA ILE A 1 -12.92 1.83 22.23
C ILE A 1 -12.94 1.24 20.84
N THR A 2 -12.29 1.92 19.93
CA THR A 2 -12.17 1.42 18.57
C THR A 2 -11.07 0.39 18.53
N MET A 3 -11.42 -0.83 18.19
CA MET A 3 -10.46 -1.89 17.98
C MET A 3 -10.09 -1.89 16.49
N GLY A 4 -8.98 -1.24 16.14
CA GLY A 4 -8.49 -1.28 14.78
C GLY A 4 -8.04 -2.68 14.40
N TYR A 5 -7.87 -2.91 13.10
CA TYR A 5 -7.24 -4.13 12.63
C TYR A 5 -5.76 -4.13 13.00
N LYS A 6 -5.12 -5.27 12.87
CA LYS A 6 -3.68 -5.43 13.14
C LYS A 6 -3.02 -6.17 12.00
N LEU A 7 -1.79 -5.77 11.69
CA LEU A 7 -0.98 -6.49 10.71
C LEU A 7 -0.57 -7.84 11.26
N SER A 8 -0.67 -8.88 10.42
CA SER A 8 -0.19 -10.22 10.77
C SER A 8 1.35 -10.22 10.86
N LYS A 9 1.91 -11.26 11.47
CA LYS A 9 3.38 -11.45 11.51
C LYS A 9 3.96 -11.50 10.09
N ARG A 10 3.25 -12.12 9.16
CA ARG A 10 3.66 -12.19 7.76
C ARG A 10 3.69 -10.80 7.12
N SER A 11 2.66 -9.99 7.36
CA SER A 11 2.62 -8.62 6.85
C SER A 11 3.76 -7.79 7.43
N LEU A 12 4.01 -7.89 8.73
CA LEU A 12 5.11 -7.18 9.38
C LEU A 12 6.47 -7.58 8.82
N SER A 13 6.68 -8.87 8.57
CA SER A 13 7.94 -9.34 7.99
C SER A 13 8.16 -8.81 6.57
N ARG A 14 7.09 -8.62 5.81
CA ARG A 14 7.16 -8.08 4.45
C ARG A 14 7.43 -6.57 4.42
N LEU A 15 7.33 -5.88 5.53
CA LEU A 15 7.70 -4.48 5.65
C LEU A 15 9.19 -4.27 5.95
N GLU A 16 9.94 -5.33 6.27
CA GLU A 16 11.37 -5.22 6.52
C GLU A 16 12.09 -4.67 5.29
N GLY A 17 12.93 -3.65 5.50
CA GLY A 17 13.67 -3.00 4.42
C GLY A 17 12.89 -1.95 3.65
N VAL A 18 11.61 -1.79 3.91
CA VAL A 18 10.79 -0.73 3.33
C VAL A 18 11.13 0.60 4.02
N ASP A 19 11.01 1.71 3.30
CA ASP A 19 11.24 3.05 3.85
C ASP A 19 10.40 3.26 5.12
N GLU A 20 11.02 3.81 6.16
CA GLU A 20 10.39 3.97 7.47
C GLU A 20 9.12 4.81 7.42
N ARG A 21 9.06 5.82 6.54
CA ARG A 21 7.87 6.65 6.38
C ARG A 21 6.72 5.84 5.83
N LEU A 22 7.00 4.97 4.87
CA LEU A 22 5.99 4.09 4.28
C LEU A 22 5.51 3.05 5.30
N ILE A 23 6.42 2.48 6.09
CA ILE A 23 6.07 1.58 7.19
C ILE A 23 5.14 2.31 8.17
N GLY A 24 5.48 3.56 8.54
CA GLY A 24 4.65 4.37 9.43
C GLY A 24 3.25 4.61 8.87
N ILE A 25 3.15 4.88 7.57
CA ILE A 25 1.86 5.05 6.89
C ILE A 25 1.02 3.78 6.98
N VAL A 26 1.61 2.62 6.66
CA VAL A 26 0.91 1.33 6.69
C VAL A 26 0.44 0.99 8.11
N LYS A 27 1.29 1.20 9.11
CA LYS A 27 0.94 0.92 10.51
C LYS A 27 -0.17 1.85 11.02
N TYR A 28 -0.15 3.10 10.60
CA TYR A 28 -1.23 4.03 10.92
C TYR A 28 -2.53 3.58 10.24
N ALA A 29 -2.44 3.27 8.95
CA ALA A 29 -3.59 2.90 8.13
C ALA A 29 -4.32 1.67 8.67
N ILE A 30 -3.58 0.62 9.09
CA ILE A 30 -4.22 -0.60 9.59
C ILE A 30 -5.03 -0.34 10.86
N GLY A 31 -4.64 0.65 11.64
CA GLY A 31 -5.36 1.01 12.86
C GLY A 31 -6.64 1.81 12.62
N VAL A 32 -6.76 2.49 11.48
CA VAL A 32 -7.91 3.38 11.19
C VAL A 32 -8.76 2.89 10.02
N THR A 33 -8.27 1.94 9.23
CA THR A 33 -8.99 1.45 8.05
C THR A 33 -10.32 0.80 8.42
N LYS A 34 -11.31 0.97 7.56
CA LYS A 34 -12.60 0.28 7.68
C LYS A 34 -12.57 -1.08 7.00
N GLN A 35 -11.62 -1.33 6.13
CA GLN A 35 -11.42 -2.60 5.42
C GLN A 35 -10.08 -3.18 5.81
N ASP A 36 -10.08 -4.40 6.35
CA ASP A 36 -8.83 -5.09 6.70
C ASP A 36 -8.00 -5.36 5.46
N PHE A 37 -6.69 -5.37 5.63
CA PHE A 37 -5.76 -5.66 4.54
C PHE A 37 -4.49 -6.34 5.06
N SER A 38 -3.77 -6.96 4.15
CA SER A 38 -2.45 -7.52 4.43
C SER A 38 -1.42 -6.93 3.47
N VAL A 39 -0.16 -6.95 3.88
CA VAL A 39 0.96 -6.59 3.02
C VAL A 39 1.38 -7.85 2.28
N ILE A 40 1.40 -7.82 0.96
CA ILE A 40 1.78 -8.97 0.15
C ILE A 40 3.16 -8.82 -0.47
N CYS A 41 3.66 -7.59 -0.61
CA CYS A 41 5.00 -7.31 -1.12
C CYS A 41 5.49 -5.99 -0.58
N GLY A 42 6.73 -5.95 -0.10
CA GLY A 42 7.43 -4.74 0.29
C GLY A 42 8.72 -4.61 -0.50
N LEU A 43 9.87 -4.80 0.16
CA LEU A 43 11.17 -4.78 -0.52
C LEU A 43 11.27 -5.97 -1.48
N ARG A 44 11.80 -5.70 -2.66
CA ARG A 44 12.01 -6.70 -3.70
C ARG A 44 13.45 -6.68 -4.14
N THR A 45 14.07 -7.85 -4.27
CA THR A 45 15.44 -7.95 -4.79
C THR A 45 15.44 -7.73 -6.31
N ILE A 46 16.63 -7.39 -6.85
CA ILE A 46 16.80 -7.24 -8.30
C ILE A 46 16.49 -8.56 -9.01
N ASP A 47 16.89 -9.70 -8.43
CA ASP A 47 16.61 -11.02 -9.01
C ASP A 47 15.12 -11.33 -9.04
N GLU A 48 14.38 -11.00 -7.96
CA GLU A 48 12.93 -11.15 -7.94
C GLU A 48 12.27 -10.28 -9.02
N GLN A 49 12.73 -9.04 -9.17
CA GLN A 49 12.20 -8.13 -10.20
C GLN A 49 12.49 -8.66 -11.61
N ARG A 50 13.70 -9.17 -11.83
CA ARG A 50 14.07 -9.77 -13.11
C ARG A 50 13.18 -10.97 -13.45
N SER A 51 12.87 -11.80 -12.46
CA SER A 51 11.97 -12.94 -12.62
C SER A 51 10.56 -12.48 -13.01
N LEU A 52 10.06 -11.42 -12.39
CA LEU A 52 8.74 -10.86 -12.71
C LEU A 52 8.68 -10.30 -14.13
N VAL A 53 9.75 -9.65 -14.58
CA VAL A 53 9.85 -9.17 -15.97
C VAL A 53 9.84 -10.35 -16.93
N ALA A 54 10.63 -11.39 -16.65
CA ALA A 54 10.71 -12.59 -17.49
C ALA A 54 9.36 -13.30 -17.62
N LYS A 55 8.53 -13.28 -16.58
CA LYS A 55 7.20 -13.89 -16.58
C LYS A 55 6.11 -12.99 -17.19
N GLY A 56 6.45 -11.77 -17.56
CA GLY A 56 5.48 -10.79 -18.04
C GLY A 56 4.62 -10.16 -16.95
N ALA A 57 4.91 -10.42 -15.68
CA ALA A 57 4.17 -9.85 -14.56
C ALA A 57 4.58 -8.40 -14.27
N SER A 58 5.75 -7.97 -14.75
CA SER A 58 6.21 -6.60 -14.67
C SER A 58 6.82 -6.21 -16.01
N GLN A 59 6.72 -4.92 -16.35
CA GLN A 59 7.26 -4.37 -17.60
C GLN A 59 8.53 -3.55 -17.37
N THR A 60 9.02 -3.45 -16.14
CA THR A 60 10.16 -2.59 -15.83
C THR A 60 11.11 -3.22 -14.83
N MET A 61 12.41 -2.93 -15.00
CA MET A 61 13.43 -3.21 -14.01
C MET A 61 13.59 -2.06 -13.00
N LYS A 62 12.88 -0.95 -13.19
CA LYS A 62 12.95 0.24 -12.33
C LYS A 62 11.79 0.28 -11.35
N SER A 63 11.51 -0.83 -10.68
CA SER A 63 10.46 -0.90 -9.68
C SER A 63 10.86 -0.18 -8.39
N LYS A 64 9.94 0.59 -7.82
CA LYS A 64 10.14 1.24 -6.52
C LYS A 64 10.21 0.24 -5.37
N HIS A 65 9.75 -0.99 -5.57
CA HIS A 65 9.92 -2.08 -4.60
C HIS A 65 11.40 -2.44 -4.38
N ILE A 66 12.25 -2.26 -5.39
CA ILE A 66 13.69 -2.53 -5.27
C ILE A 66 14.33 -1.56 -4.26
N ASP A 67 13.87 -0.32 -4.24
CA ASP A 67 14.39 0.72 -3.34
C ASP A 67 13.70 0.71 -1.96
N GLY A 68 12.72 -0.15 -1.75
CA GLY A 68 11.93 -0.16 -0.53
C GLY A 68 10.91 0.98 -0.47
N ASN A 69 10.58 1.60 -1.60
CA ASN A 69 9.67 2.75 -1.68
C ASN A 69 8.28 2.39 -2.19
N ALA A 70 7.92 1.12 -2.17
CA ALA A 70 6.59 0.67 -2.57
C ALA A 70 6.16 -0.52 -1.72
N VAL A 71 4.85 -0.63 -1.53
CA VAL A 71 4.22 -1.81 -0.92
C VAL A 71 2.99 -2.18 -1.73
N ASP A 72 2.71 -3.47 -1.80
CA ASP A 72 1.46 -4.00 -2.35
C ASP A 72 0.59 -4.48 -1.20
N LEU A 73 -0.64 -4.03 -1.19
CA LEU A 73 -1.63 -4.38 -0.17
C LEU A 73 -2.75 -5.19 -0.80
N MET A 74 -3.28 -6.14 -0.04
CA MET A 74 -4.42 -6.95 -0.47
C MET A 74 -5.54 -6.84 0.56
N ALA A 75 -6.74 -6.48 0.10
CA ALA A 75 -7.91 -6.46 0.95
C ALA A 75 -8.20 -7.85 1.48
N TYR A 76 -8.54 -7.94 2.75
CA TYR A 76 -8.86 -9.21 3.41
C TYR A 76 -10.28 -9.16 3.95
N CYS A 77 -11.10 -10.08 3.43
CA CYS A 77 -12.48 -10.28 3.88
C CYS A 77 -12.81 -11.74 3.57
N ASP A 78 -12.72 -12.62 4.56
CA ASP A 78 -12.80 -14.07 4.36
C ASP A 78 -11.79 -14.57 3.31
N GLY A 79 -10.55 -14.10 3.42
CA GLY A 79 -9.48 -14.40 2.47
C GLY A 79 -9.10 -13.16 1.66
N GLY A 80 -8.09 -13.29 0.82
CA GLY A 80 -7.64 -12.19 -0.04
C GLY A 80 -8.66 -11.88 -1.13
N ARG A 81 -8.92 -10.60 -1.35
CA ARG A 81 -9.94 -10.12 -2.30
C ARG A 81 -9.35 -9.00 -3.17
N TRP A 82 -9.82 -8.93 -4.41
CA TRP A 82 -9.33 -7.96 -5.39
C TRP A 82 -10.40 -7.01 -5.91
N GLU A 83 -11.63 -7.05 -5.37
CA GLU A 83 -12.70 -6.13 -5.77
C GLU A 83 -12.29 -4.68 -5.48
N LEU A 84 -12.35 -3.83 -6.50
CA LEU A 84 -11.85 -2.44 -6.42
C LEU A 84 -12.52 -1.62 -5.31
N ASN A 85 -13.81 -1.84 -5.07
CA ASN A 85 -14.53 -1.08 -4.04
C ASN A 85 -13.98 -1.32 -2.62
N LEU A 86 -13.33 -2.46 -2.36
CA LEU A 86 -12.69 -2.72 -1.07
C LEU A 86 -11.46 -1.86 -0.85
N TYR A 87 -10.79 -1.46 -1.94
CA TYR A 87 -9.55 -0.69 -1.89
C TYR A 87 -9.79 0.81 -1.65
N ASP A 88 -11.01 1.31 -1.84
CA ASP A 88 -11.34 2.70 -1.54
C ASP A 88 -11.11 3.02 -0.06
N GLU A 89 -11.56 2.13 0.82
CA GLU A 89 -11.39 2.29 2.26
C GLU A 89 -9.92 2.19 2.68
N ILE A 90 -9.18 1.28 2.04
CA ILE A 90 -7.75 1.10 2.30
C ILE A 90 -6.99 2.35 1.84
N ALA A 91 -7.30 2.86 0.66
CA ALA A 91 -6.64 4.05 0.12
C ALA A 91 -6.94 5.29 0.98
N ASP A 92 -8.17 5.44 1.48
CA ASP A 92 -8.52 6.52 2.39
C ASP A 92 -7.73 6.44 3.70
N ALA A 93 -7.54 5.23 4.24
CA ALA A 93 -6.73 5.01 5.43
C ALA A 93 -5.25 5.33 5.18
N MET A 94 -4.72 4.95 4.01
CA MET A 94 -3.35 5.25 3.62
C MET A 94 -3.16 6.75 3.43
N LYS A 95 -4.14 7.46 2.85
CA LYS A 95 -4.12 8.91 2.74
C LYS A 95 -4.01 9.57 4.12
N GLU A 96 -4.83 9.12 5.06
CA GLU A 96 -4.81 9.61 6.44
C GLU A 96 -3.45 9.36 7.09
N GLY A 97 -2.89 8.16 6.88
CA GLY A 97 -1.56 7.83 7.38
C GLY A 97 -0.47 8.70 6.77
N ALA A 98 -0.54 9.01 5.49
CA ALA A 98 0.41 9.87 4.81
C ALA A 98 0.37 11.29 5.41
N GLU A 99 -0.82 11.81 5.69
CA GLU A 99 -0.98 13.11 6.35
C GLU A 99 -0.39 13.09 7.76
N ALA A 100 -0.66 12.03 8.53
CA ALA A 100 -0.17 11.91 9.89
C ALA A 100 1.35 11.80 9.98
N VAL A 101 1.97 11.10 9.03
CA VAL A 101 3.42 10.93 8.96
C VAL A 101 4.10 12.14 8.30
N GLY A 102 3.36 12.90 7.49
CA GLY A 102 3.90 14.04 6.74
C GLY A 102 4.72 13.61 5.53
N ALA A 103 4.36 12.50 4.90
CA ALA A 103 5.05 11.96 3.74
C ALA A 103 4.15 11.97 2.51
N LYS A 104 4.76 12.00 1.33
CA LYS A 104 4.04 11.91 0.07
C LYS A 104 3.69 10.46 -0.23
N LEU A 105 2.51 10.25 -0.78
CA LEU A 105 2.02 8.92 -1.14
C LEU A 105 1.39 8.96 -2.52
N ARG A 106 1.77 8.01 -3.38
CA ARG A 106 1.11 7.78 -4.67
C ARG A 106 0.33 6.48 -4.59
N TRP A 107 -0.93 6.53 -5.00
CA TRP A 107 -1.82 5.38 -5.07
C TRP A 107 -1.89 4.88 -6.52
N GLY A 108 -1.72 3.55 -6.70
CA GLY A 108 -1.62 2.96 -8.04
C GLY A 108 -2.81 3.21 -8.96
N ALA A 109 -4.01 3.39 -8.40
CA ALA A 109 -5.22 3.69 -9.17
C ALA A 109 -5.40 5.19 -9.44
N ALA A 110 -4.50 6.06 -8.97
CA ALA A 110 -4.60 7.51 -9.08
C ALA A 110 -3.26 8.13 -9.48
N TRP A 111 -2.70 7.67 -10.62
CA TRP A 111 -1.36 8.05 -11.07
C TRP A 111 -1.19 9.54 -11.39
N THR A 112 -2.29 10.25 -11.66
CA THR A 112 -2.23 11.70 -11.93
C THR A 112 -2.11 12.54 -10.68
N ILE A 113 -2.22 11.91 -9.49
CA ILE A 113 -2.09 12.58 -8.20
C ILE A 113 -0.80 12.10 -7.54
N ASP A 114 0.22 12.96 -7.51
CA ASP A 114 1.55 12.63 -7.01
C ASP A 114 1.57 12.45 -5.49
N ASP A 115 0.65 13.07 -4.78
CA ASP A 115 0.56 12.98 -3.33
C ASP A 115 -0.89 12.82 -2.92
N LEU A 116 -1.29 11.58 -2.63
CA LEU A 116 -2.65 11.27 -2.21
C LEU A 116 -2.97 11.92 -0.85
N GLY A 117 -1.98 12.08 0.02
CA GLY A 117 -2.16 12.75 1.31
C GLY A 117 -2.62 14.20 1.18
N ALA A 118 -2.23 14.88 0.09
CA ALA A 118 -2.66 16.25 -0.19
C ALA A 118 -4.00 16.34 -0.90
N TRP A 119 -4.57 15.21 -1.35
CA TRP A 119 -5.88 15.17 -2.01
C TRP A 119 -6.99 15.36 -0.97
N GLU A 120 -7.86 16.33 -1.18
CA GLU A 120 -8.93 16.69 -0.22
C GLU A 120 -10.19 15.82 -0.32
N GLY A 121 -10.34 15.09 -1.42
CA GLY A 121 -11.46 14.16 -1.59
C GLY A 121 -11.12 12.78 -1.09
N SER A 122 -12.07 11.84 -1.21
CA SER A 122 -11.81 10.43 -0.92
C SER A 122 -10.92 9.80 -1.99
N ALA A 123 -10.34 8.64 -1.70
CA ALA A 123 -9.57 7.89 -2.68
C ALA A 123 -10.43 7.47 -3.90
N GLU A 124 -11.70 7.17 -3.68
CA GLU A 124 -12.63 6.88 -4.76
C GLU A 124 -12.74 8.06 -5.73
N ASN A 125 -12.86 9.28 -5.21
CA ASN A 125 -12.91 10.49 -6.03
C ASN A 125 -11.59 10.70 -6.79
N ALA A 126 -10.46 10.38 -6.18
CA ALA A 126 -9.16 10.50 -6.83
C ALA A 126 -8.99 9.54 -8.01
N MET A 127 -9.66 8.38 -7.98
CA MET A 127 -9.59 7.38 -9.04
C MET A 127 -10.51 7.69 -10.23
N ASN A 128 -11.46 8.56 -10.03
CA ASN A 128 -12.38 9.02 -11.07
C ASN A 128 -11.86 10.30 -11.71
#